data_094c34c485fa2e640ab156ad0f69781a
#
_entry.id   094c34c485fa2e640ab156ad0f69781a
#
_cell.length_a   1.000
_cell.length_b   1.000
_cell.length_c   1.000
_cell.angle_alpha   90.00
_cell.angle_beta   90.00
_cell.angle_gamma   90.00
#
_symmetry.space_group_name_H-M   'P 1'
#
loop_
_entity.id
_entity.type
_entity.pdbx_description
1 polymer ?
#
loop_
_entity_poly.entity_id
_entity_poly.type
_entity_poly.pdbx_seq_one_letter_code
_entity_poly.pdbx_strand_id
1 'polypeptide(L)'
;MAELGSAEYPKNVNIRGYKPNTDVHIGQLKRAIKLLNKAKRPLFLAGGGVIISRAHEIFREVVEKTKVPVVTTVMGKGSIPTDHPLYIGNLGMHGAYAANMAVSNCDVLFSIGTRFNDRITGKLHEFAPHAQIIHIDIDTASISRNIQVDIPIVADAKEAITKMNEYVQECSTDKWLNLIKNWKEEHPLKMRPNDLLSPMDILKEINEQFENSIIVTDVGQHQMLVSQYAEITEGKQMIMSGGLGTMGYGLPGGIGAKIGNPDRPVIVISGDGGVQMNIQELATAVLEELPVILCIFNNEYLGMVRQWQKLFYGKRYAMTNLRAGALSRRTEGMEYPQYTPDFIRLAESYRAKGIRVTKKEEIAAAFEEAKKNTKAPTVIEFIIDPEEMVYPMIKPGGTLEDMIMDC
;
A
#
# COMPACT_ATOMS: atom_id res chain seq x y z
N MET A 1 34.30 -24.04 -9.26
CA MET A 1 35.41 -23.05 -9.47
C MET A 1 35.34 -21.85 -8.54
N ALA A 2 34.18 -21.46 -8.01
CA ALA A 2 34.07 -20.44 -6.97
C ALA A 2 34.58 -20.90 -5.58
N GLU A 3 34.71 -22.20 -5.36
CA GLU A 3 35.05 -22.82 -4.08
C GLU A 3 36.50 -22.58 -3.63
N LEU A 4 37.38 -22.15 -4.54
CA LEU A 4 38.80 -21.96 -4.28
C LEU A 4 39.21 -20.50 -4.15
N GLY A 5 38.26 -19.58 -4.28
CA GLY A 5 38.51 -18.15 -4.16
C GLY A 5 38.20 -17.65 -2.75
N SER A 6 39.13 -16.97 -2.12
CA SER A 6 38.86 -16.13 -0.97
C SER A 6 38.83 -14.67 -1.41
N ALA A 7 37.85 -13.92 -0.95
CA ALA A 7 37.79 -12.48 -1.19
C ALA A 7 37.53 -11.77 0.13
N GLU A 8 38.21 -10.64 0.34
CA GLU A 8 37.91 -9.79 1.48
C GLU A 8 36.58 -9.08 1.24
N TYR A 9 35.71 -9.06 2.27
CA TYR A 9 34.49 -8.28 2.22
C TYR A 9 34.82 -6.78 2.20
N PRO A 10 34.42 -6.04 1.16
CA PRO A 10 34.79 -4.64 1.05
C PRO A 10 34.15 -3.82 2.19
N LYS A 11 34.96 -3.07 2.93
CA LYS A 11 34.49 -2.14 3.96
C LYS A 11 33.59 -1.03 3.39
N ASN A 12 33.87 -0.61 2.15
CA ASN A 12 33.11 0.39 1.42
C ASN A 12 32.79 -0.16 0.03
N VAL A 13 31.51 -0.10 -0.35
CA VAL A 13 31.05 -0.48 -1.69
C VAL A 13 31.12 0.76 -2.58
N ASN A 14 31.88 0.69 -3.68
CA ASN A 14 31.94 1.74 -4.70
C ASN A 14 31.44 1.15 -6.03
N ILE A 15 30.20 1.46 -6.38
CA ILE A 15 29.59 1.01 -7.64
C ILE A 15 29.82 2.07 -8.71
N ARG A 16 30.50 1.67 -9.79
CA ARG A 16 30.74 2.57 -10.93
C ARG A 16 29.40 3.03 -11.53
N GLY A 17 29.23 4.34 -11.64
CA GLY A 17 28.00 4.93 -12.20
C GLY A 17 26.86 5.13 -11.19
N TYR A 18 26.96 4.59 -9.97
CA TYR A 18 26.01 4.89 -8.90
C TYR A 18 26.56 6.01 -8.01
N LYS A 19 26.20 7.24 -8.35
CA LYS A 19 26.61 8.45 -7.61
C LYS A 19 25.39 9.36 -7.47
N PRO A 20 24.44 9.03 -6.57
CA PRO A 20 23.28 9.86 -6.35
C PRO A 20 23.68 11.24 -5.85
N ASN A 21 23.02 12.28 -6.34
CA ASN A 21 23.17 13.61 -5.78
C ASN A 21 22.28 13.71 -4.53
N THR A 22 22.92 13.75 -3.37
CA THR A 22 22.22 13.87 -2.09
C THR A 22 22.05 15.31 -1.65
N ASP A 23 22.91 16.22 -2.14
CA ASP A 23 22.96 17.62 -1.72
C ASP A 23 21.77 18.44 -2.27
N VAL A 24 21.27 19.33 -1.43
CA VAL A 24 20.10 20.14 -1.75
C VAL A 24 20.52 21.48 -2.38
N HIS A 25 20.00 21.80 -3.55
CA HIS A 25 20.17 23.11 -4.14
C HIS A 25 19.27 24.15 -3.43
N ILE A 26 19.85 24.88 -2.47
CA ILE A 26 19.13 25.81 -1.58
C ILE A 26 18.34 26.88 -2.35
N GLY A 27 18.85 27.38 -3.48
CA GLY A 27 18.14 28.36 -4.32
C GLY A 27 16.82 27.82 -4.87
N GLN A 28 16.80 26.58 -5.37
CA GLN A 28 15.59 25.91 -5.85
C GLN A 28 14.63 25.63 -4.69
N LEU A 29 15.14 25.17 -3.55
CA LEU A 29 14.34 24.91 -2.37
C LEU A 29 13.63 26.19 -1.88
N LYS A 30 14.34 27.31 -1.77
CA LYS A 30 13.74 28.61 -1.39
C LYS A 30 12.69 29.08 -2.40
N ARG A 31 12.93 28.85 -3.71
CA ARG A 31 11.94 29.14 -4.74
C ARG A 31 10.67 28.29 -4.56
N ALA A 32 10.81 27.00 -4.27
CA ALA A 32 9.72 26.07 -3.98
C ALA A 32 8.91 26.51 -2.76
N ILE A 33 9.59 26.84 -1.65
CA ILE A 33 8.94 27.30 -0.42
C ILE A 33 8.20 28.65 -0.64
N LYS A 34 8.79 29.57 -1.41
CA LYS A 34 8.11 30.82 -1.76
C LYS A 34 6.82 30.56 -2.55
N LEU A 35 6.81 29.57 -3.42
CA LEU A 35 5.63 29.16 -4.16
C LEU A 35 4.59 28.55 -3.21
N LEU A 36 5.00 27.60 -2.36
CA LEU A 36 4.15 26.97 -1.36
C LEU A 36 3.46 27.99 -0.44
N ASN A 37 4.22 28.95 0.09
CA ASN A 37 3.69 29.96 1.01
C ASN A 37 2.66 30.93 0.37
N LYS A 38 2.58 30.98 -0.97
CA LYS A 38 1.61 31.81 -1.71
C LYS A 38 0.38 31.01 -2.16
N ALA A 39 0.43 29.70 -2.07
CA ALA A 39 -0.61 28.83 -2.53
C ALA A 39 -1.90 29.01 -1.71
N LYS A 40 -3.03 28.89 -2.38
CA LYS A 40 -4.37 28.88 -1.75
C LYS A 40 -4.87 27.48 -1.47
N ARG A 41 -4.41 26.52 -2.27
CA ARG A 41 -4.78 25.10 -2.19
C ARG A 41 -3.52 24.24 -2.31
N PRO A 42 -2.53 24.44 -1.40
CA PRO A 42 -1.32 23.64 -1.42
C PRO A 42 -1.61 22.19 -1.03
N LEU A 43 -0.84 21.27 -1.60
CA LEU A 43 -0.96 19.84 -1.32
C LEU A 43 0.43 19.20 -1.30
N PHE A 44 0.72 18.41 -0.26
CA PHE A 44 1.87 17.51 -0.26
C PHE A 44 1.49 16.16 -0.84
N LEU A 45 2.36 15.63 -1.69
CA LEU A 45 2.31 14.26 -2.18
C LEU A 45 3.55 13.51 -1.69
N ALA A 46 3.38 12.66 -0.70
CA ALA A 46 4.47 11.84 -0.18
C ALA A 46 4.52 10.47 -0.87
N GLY A 47 5.64 10.17 -1.49
CA GLY A 47 5.92 8.88 -2.11
C GLY A 47 6.83 7.99 -1.28
N GLY A 48 7.18 6.82 -1.84
CA GLY A 48 8.06 5.84 -1.20
C GLY A 48 9.44 6.38 -0.83
N GLY A 49 9.92 7.43 -1.52
CA GLY A 49 11.20 8.07 -1.21
C GLY A 49 11.26 8.65 0.20
N VAL A 50 10.13 9.15 0.74
CA VAL A 50 10.05 9.65 2.13
C VAL A 50 10.31 8.51 3.13
N ILE A 51 9.74 7.33 2.86
CA ILE A 51 9.92 6.13 3.71
C ILE A 51 11.34 5.56 3.58
N ILE A 52 11.86 5.45 2.36
CA ILE A 52 13.18 4.88 2.07
C ILE A 52 14.29 5.72 2.70
N SER A 53 14.20 7.05 2.60
CA SER A 53 15.17 7.97 3.20
C SER A 53 15.00 8.14 4.72
N ARG A 54 14.00 7.49 5.34
CA ARG A 54 13.65 7.65 6.76
C ARG A 54 13.34 9.12 7.12
N ALA A 55 12.61 9.80 6.26
CA ALA A 55 12.27 11.21 6.40
C ALA A 55 10.88 11.46 7.04
N HIS A 56 10.17 10.39 7.43
CA HIS A 56 8.77 10.49 7.89
C HIS A 56 8.61 11.38 9.14
N GLU A 57 9.52 11.33 10.10
CA GLU A 57 9.45 12.19 11.30
C GLU A 57 9.60 13.68 10.96
N ILE A 58 10.67 14.04 10.26
CA ILE A 58 10.91 15.43 9.86
C ILE A 58 9.86 15.91 8.85
N PHE A 59 9.28 15.01 8.04
CA PHE A 59 8.18 15.33 7.15
C PHE A 59 6.92 15.70 7.95
N ARG A 60 6.60 14.94 9.01
CA ARG A 60 5.50 15.25 9.91
C ARG A 60 5.65 16.63 10.56
N GLU A 61 6.85 16.97 11.04
CA GLU A 61 7.13 18.31 11.57
C GLU A 61 6.84 19.42 10.55
N VAL A 62 7.26 19.24 9.29
CA VAL A 62 6.99 20.17 8.20
C VAL A 62 5.49 20.29 7.93
N VAL A 63 4.76 19.19 7.92
CA VAL A 63 3.30 19.17 7.73
C VAL A 63 2.59 19.90 8.86
N GLU A 64 2.95 19.62 10.10
CA GLU A 64 2.38 20.26 11.28
C GLU A 64 2.67 21.78 11.32
N LYS A 65 3.87 22.19 10.91
CA LYS A 65 4.29 23.59 10.84
C LYS A 65 3.58 24.37 9.72
N THR A 66 3.41 23.74 8.56
CA THR A 66 2.84 24.38 7.38
C THR A 66 1.32 24.33 7.32
N LYS A 67 0.69 23.40 8.03
CA LYS A 67 -0.75 23.08 7.94
C LYS A 67 -1.20 22.64 6.55
N VAL A 68 -0.28 22.21 5.70
CA VAL A 68 -0.59 21.73 4.35
C VAL A 68 -1.08 20.28 4.42
N PRO A 69 -2.23 19.97 3.81
CA PRO A 69 -2.74 18.59 3.77
C PRO A 69 -1.86 17.67 2.94
N VAL A 70 -1.95 16.37 3.22
CA VAL A 70 -1.08 15.33 2.65
C VAL A 70 -1.90 14.24 2.00
N VAL A 71 -1.55 13.90 0.76
CA VAL A 71 -1.90 12.64 0.11
C VAL A 71 -0.66 11.78 -0.03
N THR A 72 -0.83 10.46 -0.03
CA THR A 72 0.31 9.56 -0.22
C THR A 72 0.10 8.66 -1.43
N THR A 73 1.19 8.21 -2.03
CA THR A 73 1.13 7.00 -2.85
C THR A 73 0.98 5.80 -1.91
N VAL A 74 0.61 4.63 -2.44
CA VAL A 74 0.58 3.38 -1.64
C VAL A 74 1.95 3.12 -0.98
N MET A 75 3.06 3.36 -1.71
CA MET A 75 4.42 3.22 -1.19
C MET A 75 4.82 4.33 -0.20
N GLY A 76 4.11 5.43 -0.19
CA GLY A 76 4.32 6.55 0.74
C GLY A 76 3.47 6.46 2.00
N LYS A 77 2.58 5.48 2.11
CA LYS A 77 1.75 5.28 3.31
C LYS A 77 2.65 5.05 4.53
N GLY A 78 2.37 5.76 5.64
CA GLY A 78 3.23 5.83 6.81
C GLY A 78 4.25 6.98 6.78
N SER A 79 4.28 7.81 5.72
CA SER A 79 5.03 9.09 5.75
C SER A 79 4.47 10.07 6.76
N ILE A 80 3.21 9.92 7.08
CA ILE A 80 2.47 10.59 8.15
C ILE A 80 1.48 9.55 8.71
N PRO A 81 1.16 9.55 10.01
CA PRO A 81 0.15 8.66 10.57
C PRO A 81 -1.19 8.78 9.86
N THR A 82 -1.87 7.66 9.66
CA THR A 82 -3.15 7.64 8.90
C THR A 82 -4.32 8.29 9.65
N ASP A 83 -4.21 8.43 10.96
CA ASP A 83 -5.14 9.15 11.84
C ASP A 83 -4.82 10.66 11.97
N HIS A 84 -3.71 11.12 11.37
CA HIS A 84 -3.32 12.53 11.44
C HIS A 84 -4.37 13.43 10.75
N PRO A 85 -4.77 14.57 11.37
CA PRO A 85 -5.85 15.43 10.85
C PRO A 85 -5.60 15.95 9.41
N LEU A 86 -4.34 16.12 9.03
CA LEU A 86 -3.95 16.61 7.71
C LEU A 86 -3.74 15.48 6.68
N TYR A 87 -3.87 14.20 7.07
CA TYR A 87 -3.84 13.08 6.14
C TYR A 87 -5.16 12.94 5.41
N ILE A 88 -5.14 12.98 4.09
CA ILE A 88 -6.36 12.84 3.28
C ILE A 88 -6.62 11.38 2.93
N GLY A 89 -5.60 10.67 2.49
CA GLY A 89 -5.67 9.28 2.03
C GLY A 89 -4.63 8.97 0.95
N ASN A 90 -4.68 7.75 0.43
CA ASN A 90 -3.90 7.40 -0.76
C ASN A 90 -4.56 7.98 -2.01
N LEU A 91 -3.73 8.46 -2.95
CA LEU A 91 -4.21 8.87 -4.27
C LEU A 91 -4.05 7.75 -5.30
N GLY A 92 -4.74 7.88 -6.41
CA GLY A 92 -4.56 7.06 -7.62
C GLY A 92 -5.75 6.18 -7.95
N MET A 93 -5.52 5.12 -8.72
CA MET A 93 -6.55 4.23 -9.27
C MET A 93 -7.52 3.67 -8.23
N HIS A 94 -7.01 3.30 -7.05
CA HIS A 94 -7.78 2.85 -5.90
C HIS A 94 -7.65 3.82 -4.71
N GLY A 95 -7.40 5.09 -5.01
CA GLY A 95 -7.27 6.15 -4.02
C GLY A 95 -8.63 6.56 -3.42
N ALA A 96 -8.56 7.22 -2.26
CA ALA A 96 -9.76 7.82 -1.66
C ALA A 96 -10.29 8.95 -2.55
N TYR A 97 -11.62 9.11 -2.61
CA TYR A 97 -12.25 10.19 -3.38
C TYR A 97 -11.65 11.57 -3.05
N ALA A 98 -11.60 11.91 -1.77
CA ALA A 98 -11.06 13.20 -1.34
C ALA A 98 -9.58 13.39 -1.72
N ALA A 99 -8.76 12.32 -1.74
CA ALA A 99 -7.36 12.40 -2.14
C ALA A 99 -7.21 12.70 -3.64
N ASN A 100 -7.98 12.03 -4.48
CA ASN A 100 -7.97 12.27 -5.92
C ASN A 100 -8.51 13.67 -6.26
N MET A 101 -9.61 14.09 -5.64
CA MET A 101 -10.16 15.44 -5.81
C MET A 101 -9.20 16.53 -5.31
N ALA A 102 -8.45 16.26 -4.22
CA ALA A 102 -7.45 17.20 -3.75
C ALA A 102 -6.32 17.41 -4.76
N VAL A 103 -5.86 16.34 -5.42
CA VAL A 103 -4.85 16.47 -6.49
C VAL A 103 -5.40 17.20 -7.71
N SER A 104 -6.62 16.89 -8.14
CA SER A 104 -7.24 17.56 -9.30
C SER A 104 -7.46 19.06 -9.07
N ASN A 105 -7.66 19.49 -7.81
CA ASN A 105 -8.05 20.86 -7.49
C ASN A 105 -6.97 21.71 -6.81
N CYS A 106 -5.80 21.15 -6.48
CA CYS A 106 -4.71 21.94 -5.86
C CYS A 106 -4.12 22.96 -6.84
N ASP A 107 -3.55 24.04 -6.31
CA ASP A 107 -2.82 25.06 -7.10
C ASP A 107 -1.29 24.93 -6.98
N VAL A 108 -0.82 24.21 -5.94
CA VAL A 108 0.57 23.79 -5.80
C VAL A 108 0.60 22.35 -5.33
N LEU A 109 1.21 21.48 -6.13
CA LEU A 109 1.49 20.09 -5.76
C LEU A 109 2.97 19.95 -5.40
N PHE A 110 3.26 19.76 -4.12
CA PHE A 110 4.62 19.55 -3.64
C PHE A 110 4.86 18.05 -3.47
N SER A 111 5.49 17.44 -4.46
CA SER A 111 5.74 16.01 -4.52
C SER A 111 7.14 15.65 -4.00
N ILE A 112 7.23 14.62 -3.16
CA ILE A 112 8.46 14.17 -2.52
C ILE A 112 8.63 12.67 -2.70
N GLY A 113 9.67 12.25 -3.42
CA GLY A 113 10.04 10.85 -3.59
C GLY A 113 8.97 9.99 -4.28
N THR A 114 8.33 10.52 -5.33
CA THR A 114 7.35 9.81 -6.14
C THR A 114 7.71 9.83 -7.63
N ARG A 115 7.44 8.73 -8.33
CA ARG A 115 7.80 8.57 -9.75
C ARG A 115 6.69 8.95 -10.72
N PHE A 116 5.55 9.39 -10.26
CA PHE A 116 4.38 9.71 -11.09
C PHE A 116 4.04 8.60 -12.10
N ASN A 117 3.90 7.37 -11.60
CA ASN A 117 3.52 6.24 -12.45
C ASN A 117 2.01 6.27 -12.77
N ASP A 118 1.60 5.44 -13.72
CA ASP A 118 0.22 5.33 -14.23
C ASP A 118 -0.80 4.97 -13.13
N ARG A 119 -0.39 4.32 -12.05
CA ARG A 119 -1.27 3.94 -10.94
C ARG A 119 -1.74 5.14 -10.12
N ILE A 120 -1.00 6.25 -10.16
CA ILE A 120 -1.36 7.47 -9.43
C ILE A 120 -1.76 8.63 -10.34
N THR A 121 -1.34 8.63 -11.61
CA THR A 121 -1.58 9.77 -12.50
C THR A 121 -2.88 9.64 -13.30
N GLY A 122 -3.29 8.42 -13.64
CA GLY A 122 -4.34 8.26 -14.64
C GLY A 122 -3.93 8.92 -15.95
N LYS A 123 -4.80 9.71 -16.54
CA LYS A 123 -4.56 10.46 -17.79
C LYS A 123 -3.57 11.61 -17.55
N LEU A 124 -2.35 11.48 -18.07
CA LEU A 124 -1.23 12.36 -17.75
C LEU A 124 -1.51 13.86 -17.98
N HIS A 125 -2.20 14.21 -19.07
CA HIS A 125 -2.48 15.60 -19.41
C HIS A 125 -3.52 16.29 -18.51
N GLU A 126 -4.23 15.49 -17.72
CA GLU A 126 -5.28 15.94 -16.81
C GLU A 126 -4.91 15.68 -15.34
N PHE A 127 -3.66 15.29 -15.08
CA PHE A 127 -3.15 15.14 -13.73
C PHE A 127 -2.78 16.49 -13.13
N ALA A 128 -3.41 16.86 -12.01
CA ALA A 128 -3.19 18.13 -11.30
C ALA A 128 -3.23 19.34 -12.25
N PRO A 129 -4.28 19.52 -13.08
CA PRO A 129 -4.28 20.44 -14.22
C PRO A 129 -4.15 21.93 -13.84
N HIS A 130 -4.38 22.25 -12.58
CA HIS A 130 -4.33 23.62 -12.07
C HIS A 130 -3.08 23.91 -11.22
N ALA A 131 -2.24 22.89 -10.99
CA ALA A 131 -1.13 22.99 -10.06
C ALA A 131 0.19 23.37 -10.73
N GLN A 132 0.96 24.20 -10.05
CA GLN A 132 2.39 24.24 -10.26
C GLN A 132 3.03 23.09 -9.48
N ILE A 133 3.88 22.31 -10.16
CA ILE A 133 4.42 21.06 -9.61
C ILE A 133 5.85 21.26 -9.14
N ILE A 134 6.08 21.05 -7.86
CA ILE A 134 7.39 20.95 -7.23
C ILE A 134 7.71 19.47 -7.05
N HIS A 135 8.91 19.02 -7.43
CA HIS A 135 9.28 17.64 -7.31
C HIS A 135 10.66 17.47 -6.69
N ILE A 136 10.71 16.83 -5.52
CA ILE A 136 11.94 16.36 -4.88
C ILE A 136 12.09 14.88 -5.20
N ASP A 137 13.17 14.52 -5.88
CA ASP A 137 13.55 13.12 -6.10
C ASP A 137 15.08 12.99 -6.19
N ILE A 138 15.63 11.88 -5.74
CA ILE A 138 17.05 11.59 -5.81
C ILE A 138 17.48 11.16 -7.22
N ASP A 139 16.55 10.59 -7.99
CA ASP A 139 16.76 10.12 -9.34
C ASP A 139 16.47 11.22 -10.38
N THR A 140 17.53 11.73 -10.99
CA THR A 140 17.40 12.74 -12.06
C THR A 140 16.57 12.26 -13.24
N ALA A 141 16.55 10.96 -13.52
CA ALA A 141 15.75 10.39 -14.61
C ALA A 141 14.23 10.36 -14.32
N SER A 142 13.83 10.49 -13.07
CA SER A 142 12.43 10.57 -12.66
C SER A 142 11.86 11.99 -12.80
N ILE A 143 12.70 13.01 -12.81
CA ILE A 143 12.28 14.40 -12.92
C ILE A 143 11.74 14.69 -14.34
N SER A 144 10.51 15.22 -14.40
CA SER A 144 9.80 15.55 -15.66
C SER A 144 9.64 14.39 -16.64
N ARG A 145 9.78 13.14 -16.18
CA ARG A 145 9.65 11.96 -17.05
C ARG A 145 8.21 11.74 -17.50
N ASN A 146 7.26 11.78 -16.60
CA ASN A 146 5.85 11.51 -16.89
C ASN A 146 5.01 12.78 -16.76
N ILE A 147 5.28 13.61 -15.76
CA ILE A 147 4.59 14.87 -15.49
C ILE A 147 5.61 16.01 -15.56
N GLN A 148 5.28 17.07 -16.26
CA GLN A 148 6.14 18.25 -16.33
C GLN A 148 6.24 18.92 -14.96
N VAL A 149 7.47 19.22 -14.53
CA VAL A 149 7.79 19.79 -13.23
C VAL A 149 8.21 21.26 -13.38
N ASP A 150 7.59 22.15 -12.62
CA ASP A 150 7.92 23.59 -12.62
C ASP A 150 9.18 23.90 -11.80
N ILE A 151 9.33 23.20 -10.65
CA ILE A 151 10.51 23.40 -9.78
C ILE A 151 11.08 22.02 -9.42
N PRO A 152 12.12 21.57 -10.15
CA PRO A 152 12.83 20.34 -9.82
C PRO A 152 13.83 20.55 -8.69
N ILE A 153 13.91 19.61 -7.76
CA ILE A 153 14.91 19.55 -6.70
C ILE A 153 15.48 18.13 -6.66
N VAL A 154 16.69 17.97 -7.20
CA VAL A 154 17.40 16.69 -7.16
C VAL A 154 18.15 16.61 -5.84
N ALA A 155 17.66 15.75 -4.92
CA ALA A 155 18.25 15.58 -3.60
C ALA A 155 17.68 14.31 -2.91
N ASP A 156 18.36 13.85 -1.87
CA ASP A 156 17.76 12.92 -0.92
C ASP A 156 16.57 13.57 -0.21
N ALA A 157 15.48 12.81 -0.01
CA ALA A 157 14.25 13.35 0.56
C ALA A 157 14.45 13.85 2.00
N LYS A 158 15.24 13.14 2.83
CA LYS A 158 15.50 13.54 4.21
C LYS A 158 16.29 14.85 4.27
N GLU A 159 17.36 14.94 3.47
CA GLU A 159 18.17 16.16 3.41
C GLU A 159 17.34 17.37 2.93
N ALA A 160 16.52 17.17 1.89
CA ALA A 160 15.67 18.23 1.36
C ALA A 160 14.61 18.68 2.37
N ILE A 161 13.92 17.76 3.05
CA ILE A 161 12.88 18.08 4.04
C ILE A 161 13.50 18.73 5.27
N THR A 162 14.68 18.27 5.73
CA THR A 162 15.41 18.88 6.85
C THR A 162 15.73 20.35 6.56
N LYS A 163 16.26 20.62 5.37
CA LYS A 163 16.51 22.00 4.95
C LYS A 163 15.23 22.79 4.73
N MET A 164 14.17 22.17 4.24
CA MET A 164 12.87 22.79 4.06
C MET A 164 12.29 23.26 5.42
N ASN A 165 12.43 22.46 6.47
CA ASN A 165 11.94 22.77 7.81
C ASN A 165 12.51 24.07 8.39
N GLU A 166 13.73 24.47 7.98
CA GLU A 166 14.36 25.73 8.39
C GLU A 166 13.63 26.98 7.85
N TYR A 167 12.96 26.86 6.70
CA TYR A 167 12.44 28.00 5.94
C TYR A 167 10.92 28.06 5.80
N VAL A 168 10.21 26.94 6.02
CA VAL A 168 8.75 26.92 5.87
C VAL A 168 8.04 27.66 6.99
N GLN A 169 6.87 28.20 6.64
CA GLN A 169 5.96 28.91 7.54
C GLN A 169 4.56 28.31 7.41
N GLU A 170 3.68 28.65 8.33
CA GLU A 170 2.28 28.27 8.27
C GLU A 170 1.60 28.84 7.03
N CYS A 171 0.85 28.02 6.31
CA CYS A 171 0.08 28.41 5.12
C CYS A 171 -1.37 28.67 5.51
N SER A 172 -2.05 29.53 4.75
CA SER A 172 -3.48 29.81 4.94
C SER A 172 -4.32 28.74 4.25
N THR A 173 -4.65 27.65 4.97
CA THR A 173 -5.27 26.45 4.40
C THR A 173 -6.72 26.18 4.87
N ASP A 174 -7.28 26.99 5.75
CA ASP A 174 -8.59 26.71 6.40
C ASP A 174 -9.72 26.42 5.40
N LYS A 175 -9.87 27.26 4.37
CA LYS A 175 -10.92 27.05 3.35
C LYS A 175 -10.67 25.80 2.54
N TRP A 176 -9.41 25.49 2.28
CA TRP A 176 -8.99 24.30 1.55
C TRP A 176 -9.25 23.04 2.36
N LEU A 177 -8.88 23.02 3.63
CA LEU A 177 -9.14 21.92 4.56
C LEU A 177 -10.63 21.66 4.75
N ASN A 178 -11.45 22.72 4.86
CA ASN A 178 -12.90 22.57 4.93
C ASN A 178 -13.50 21.92 3.67
N LEU A 179 -13.02 22.28 2.48
CA LEU A 179 -13.47 21.65 1.24
C LEU A 179 -13.09 20.15 1.19
N ILE A 180 -11.85 19.82 1.57
CA ILE A 180 -11.38 18.42 1.65
C ILE A 180 -12.20 17.63 2.68
N LYS A 181 -12.51 18.23 3.82
CA LYS A 181 -13.35 17.61 4.85
C LYS A 181 -14.73 17.27 4.30
N ASN A 182 -15.37 18.18 3.56
CA ASN A 182 -16.67 17.92 2.92
C ASN A 182 -16.57 16.71 1.97
N TRP A 183 -15.56 16.63 1.13
CA TRP A 183 -15.35 15.46 0.25
C TRP A 183 -15.17 14.15 1.00
N LYS A 184 -14.47 14.17 2.15
CA LYS A 184 -14.32 12.97 3.01
C LYS A 184 -15.64 12.53 3.63
N GLU A 185 -16.49 13.48 3.99
CA GLU A 185 -17.81 13.22 4.60
C GLU A 185 -18.85 12.77 3.56
N GLU A 186 -18.85 13.37 2.36
CA GLU A 186 -19.76 13.03 1.28
C GLU A 186 -19.41 11.68 0.62
N HIS A 187 -18.12 11.38 0.50
CA HIS A 187 -17.60 10.20 -0.18
C HIS A 187 -16.58 9.42 0.68
N PRO A 188 -16.99 8.90 1.85
CA PRO A 188 -16.10 8.09 2.67
C PRO A 188 -15.80 6.75 2.00
N LEU A 189 -14.62 6.19 2.31
CA LEU A 189 -14.33 4.81 1.95
C LEU A 189 -15.33 3.89 2.68
N LYS A 190 -16.11 3.14 1.90
CA LYS A 190 -17.13 2.20 2.42
C LYS A 190 -17.00 0.88 1.68
N MET A 191 -17.09 -0.21 2.42
CA MET A 191 -17.37 -1.52 1.83
C MET A 191 -18.89 -1.76 1.80
N ARG A 192 -19.31 -2.61 0.88
CA ARG A 192 -20.73 -2.98 0.79
C ARG A 192 -21.14 -3.72 2.05
N PRO A 193 -22.30 -3.38 2.64
CA PRO A 193 -22.89 -4.25 3.63
C PRO A 193 -23.21 -5.60 2.99
N ASN A 194 -22.71 -6.67 3.58
CA ASN A 194 -23.08 -8.03 3.21
C ASN A 194 -23.12 -8.90 4.48
N ASP A 195 -23.74 -10.06 4.37
CA ASP A 195 -23.86 -11.02 5.49
C ASP A 195 -22.61 -11.93 5.57
N LEU A 196 -21.68 -11.80 4.62
CA LEU A 196 -20.47 -12.57 4.55
C LEU A 196 -19.33 -11.83 5.25
N LEU A 197 -18.24 -12.55 5.49
CA LEU A 197 -17.04 -11.99 6.11
C LEU A 197 -16.41 -10.92 5.20
N SER A 198 -16.25 -9.72 5.74
CA SER A 198 -15.67 -8.59 5.02
C SER A 198 -14.18 -8.43 5.33
N PRO A 199 -13.34 -8.17 4.33
CA PRO A 199 -11.95 -7.78 4.56
C PRO A 199 -11.78 -6.57 5.50
N MET A 200 -12.73 -5.63 5.49
CA MET A 200 -12.70 -4.46 6.39
C MET A 200 -12.84 -4.88 7.87
N ASP A 201 -13.73 -5.84 8.17
CA ASP A 201 -13.89 -6.33 9.54
C ASP A 201 -12.60 -6.99 10.04
N ILE A 202 -11.91 -7.73 9.16
CA ILE A 202 -10.63 -8.36 9.46
C ILE A 202 -9.55 -7.29 9.73
N LEU A 203 -9.45 -6.28 8.85
CA LEU A 203 -8.47 -5.20 8.99
C LEU A 203 -8.73 -4.34 10.22
N LYS A 204 -10.01 -4.10 10.55
CA LYS A 204 -10.38 -3.41 11.78
C LYS A 204 -9.88 -4.16 13.01
N GLU A 205 -10.10 -5.46 13.07
CA GLU A 205 -9.64 -6.30 14.17
C GLU A 205 -8.11 -6.35 14.25
N ILE A 206 -7.41 -6.34 13.10
CA ILE A 206 -5.95 -6.22 13.07
C ILE A 206 -5.50 -4.88 13.68
N ASN A 207 -6.13 -3.78 13.30
CA ASN A 207 -5.81 -2.46 13.83
C ASN A 207 -6.01 -2.39 15.35
N GLU A 208 -7.11 -2.99 15.85
CA GLU A 208 -7.45 -2.99 17.27
C GLU A 208 -6.55 -3.92 18.12
N GLN A 209 -6.19 -5.09 17.59
CA GLN A 209 -5.46 -6.11 18.35
C GLN A 209 -3.94 -6.06 18.23
N PHE A 210 -3.42 -5.45 17.17
CA PHE A 210 -1.99 -5.49 16.85
C PHE A 210 -1.42 -4.09 16.64
N GLU A 211 -1.57 -3.24 17.62
CA GLU A 211 -0.87 -1.97 17.66
C GLU A 211 0.62 -2.19 17.39
N ASN A 212 1.21 -1.35 16.57
CA ASN A 212 2.64 -1.44 16.25
C ASN A 212 3.08 -2.68 15.43
N SER A 213 2.14 -3.41 14.82
CA SER A 213 2.49 -4.53 13.94
C SER A 213 3.14 -4.07 12.64
N ILE A 214 3.90 -4.97 12.02
CA ILE A 214 4.32 -4.82 10.63
C ILE A 214 3.33 -5.58 9.75
N ILE A 215 2.69 -4.88 8.83
CA ILE A 215 1.76 -5.46 7.87
C ILE A 215 2.50 -5.68 6.56
N VAL A 216 2.57 -6.93 6.11
CA VAL A 216 3.16 -7.30 4.82
C VAL A 216 2.05 -7.77 3.89
N THR A 217 1.96 -7.20 2.69
CA THR A 217 0.92 -7.63 1.75
C THR A 217 1.51 -8.41 0.58
N ASP A 218 0.79 -9.44 0.17
CA ASP A 218 0.90 -10.00 -1.17
C ASP A 218 0.20 -9.09 -2.19
N VAL A 219 0.07 -9.49 -3.44
CA VAL A 219 -0.45 -8.67 -4.53
C VAL A 219 -1.84 -9.14 -4.98
N GLY A 220 -2.79 -8.21 -4.98
CA GLY A 220 -4.18 -8.45 -5.35
C GLY A 220 -5.14 -7.42 -4.73
N GLN A 221 -6.44 -7.75 -4.70
CA GLN A 221 -7.46 -6.89 -4.05
C GLN A 221 -7.12 -6.63 -2.58
N HIS A 222 -6.67 -7.65 -1.86
CA HIS A 222 -6.26 -7.54 -0.45
C HIS A 222 -5.16 -6.49 -0.23
N GLN A 223 -4.22 -6.33 -1.16
CA GLN A 223 -3.20 -5.27 -1.09
C GLN A 223 -3.84 -3.87 -1.14
N MET A 224 -4.79 -3.68 -2.04
CA MET A 224 -5.48 -2.39 -2.17
C MET A 224 -6.35 -2.12 -0.95
N LEU A 225 -7.06 -3.11 -0.44
CA LEU A 225 -7.87 -3.00 0.78
C LEU A 225 -6.99 -2.66 1.99
N VAL A 226 -5.84 -3.30 2.16
CA VAL A 226 -4.86 -2.92 3.19
C VAL A 226 -4.41 -1.47 3.00
N SER A 227 -4.14 -1.05 1.76
CA SER A 227 -3.72 0.33 1.51
C SER A 227 -4.80 1.36 1.84
N GLN A 228 -6.08 0.98 1.77
CA GLN A 228 -7.22 1.83 2.11
C GLN A 228 -7.53 1.84 3.61
N TYR A 229 -7.59 0.66 4.25
CA TYR A 229 -8.18 0.49 5.58
C TYR A 229 -7.19 0.20 6.72
N ALA A 230 -5.95 -0.23 6.43
CA ALA A 230 -4.98 -0.44 7.51
C ALA A 230 -4.54 0.88 8.12
N GLU A 231 -4.53 0.94 9.45
CA GLU A 231 -3.99 2.06 10.20
C GLU A 231 -2.48 1.91 10.30
N ILE A 232 -1.78 2.93 9.83
CA ILE A 232 -0.33 2.98 9.81
C ILE A 232 0.10 4.23 10.56
N THR A 233 0.79 4.05 11.67
CA THR A 233 1.18 5.14 12.57
C THR A 233 2.62 5.58 12.38
N GLU A 234 3.46 4.75 11.73
CA GLU A 234 4.88 5.05 11.52
C GLU A 234 5.40 4.55 10.16
N GLY A 235 6.55 5.07 9.76
CA GLY A 235 7.25 4.63 8.54
C GLY A 235 7.72 3.17 8.64
N LYS A 236 7.71 2.46 7.50
CA LYS A 236 8.09 1.04 7.39
C LYS A 236 7.21 0.03 8.14
N GLN A 237 6.05 0.45 8.60
CA GLN A 237 5.05 -0.44 9.16
C GLN A 237 4.31 -1.25 8.09
N MET A 238 4.26 -0.77 6.84
CA MET A 238 3.66 -1.48 5.72
C MET A 238 4.73 -1.86 4.68
N ILE A 239 4.77 -3.13 4.30
CA ILE A 239 5.74 -3.71 3.37
C ILE A 239 5.00 -4.41 2.24
N MET A 240 5.40 -4.16 0.99
CA MET A 240 4.78 -4.75 -0.19
C MET A 240 5.66 -4.69 -1.44
N SER A 241 5.36 -5.51 -2.42
CA SER A 241 5.90 -5.38 -3.77
C SER A 241 5.10 -4.35 -4.57
N GLY A 242 5.33 -3.06 -4.30
CA GLY A 242 4.57 -1.96 -4.92
C GLY A 242 5.17 -1.42 -6.23
N GLY A 243 6.34 -1.90 -6.64
CA GLY A 243 6.98 -1.54 -7.91
C GLY A 243 6.57 -2.47 -9.04
N LEU A 244 6.86 -3.75 -8.93
CA LEU A 244 6.56 -4.78 -9.93
C LEU A 244 5.20 -5.46 -9.68
N GLY A 245 4.75 -5.55 -8.44
CA GLY A 245 3.51 -6.26 -8.10
C GLY A 245 3.67 -7.78 -8.18
N THR A 246 4.66 -8.32 -7.48
CA THR A 246 5.01 -9.75 -7.51
C THR A 246 4.07 -10.55 -6.62
N MET A 247 3.21 -11.38 -7.20
CA MET A 247 2.44 -12.36 -6.45
C MET A 247 3.39 -13.36 -5.78
N GLY A 248 3.10 -13.74 -4.54
CA GLY A 248 3.96 -14.61 -3.73
C GLY A 248 4.99 -13.87 -2.88
N TYR A 249 5.02 -12.53 -2.94
CA TYR A 249 5.91 -11.72 -2.11
C TYR A 249 5.56 -11.77 -0.62
N GLY A 250 4.28 -11.93 -0.29
CA GLY A 250 3.76 -11.73 1.07
C GLY A 250 4.47 -12.57 2.12
N LEU A 251 4.45 -13.89 1.98
CA LEU A 251 5.02 -14.81 2.98
C LEU A 251 6.54 -14.65 3.14
N PRO A 252 7.37 -14.69 2.07
CA PRO A 252 8.81 -14.45 2.20
C PRO A 252 9.13 -13.07 2.76
N GLY A 253 8.38 -12.05 2.34
CA GLY A 253 8.52 -10.68 2.88
C GLY A 253 8.20 -10.61 4.38
N GLY A 254 7.18 -11.33 4.83
CA GLY A 254 6.83 -11.46 6.25
C GLY A 254 7.89 -12.16 7.08
N ILE A 255 8.47 -13.22 6.56
CA ILE A 255 9.60 -13.93 7.18
C ILE A 255 10.78 -12.96 7.36
N GLY A 256 11.17 -12.25 6.29
CA GLY A 256 12.23 -11.27 6.35
C GLY A 256 11.94 -10.11 7.33
N ALA A 257 10.69 -9.64 7.36
CA ALA A 257 10.27 -8.62 8.30
C ALA A 257 10.37 -9.10 9.76
N LYS A 258 9.99 -10.35 10.04
CA LYS A 258 10.06 -10.95 11.38
C LYS A 258 11.49 -11.15 11.86
N ILE A 259 12.38 -11.62 10.98
CA ILE A 259 13.81 -11.75 11.28
C ILE A 259 14.43 -10.37 11.60
N GLY A 260 14.08 -9.35 10.81
CA GLY A 260 14.58 -7.99 11.03
C GLY A 260 13.96 -7.26 12.23
N ASN A 261 12.82 -7.74 12.75
CA ASN A 261 12.08 -7.13 13.87
C ASN A 261 11.50 -8.22 14.76
N PRO A 262 12.32 -8.93 15.51
CA PRO A 262 11.90 -10.12 16.26
C PRO A 262 10.85 -9.82 17.34
N ASP A 263 10.84 -8.61 17.90
CA ASP A 263 9.94 -8.23 18.99
C ASP A 263 8.59 -7.69 18.52
N ARG A 264 8.43 -7.40 17.20
CA ARG A 264 7.18 -6.86 16.65
C ARG A 264 6.30 -7.97 16.09
N PRO A 265 4.98 -7.89 16.23
CA PRO A 265 4.06 -8.72 15.48
C PRO A 265 4.23 -8.48 13.98
N VAL A 266 4.24 -9.56 13.19
CA VAL A 266 4.26 -9.48 11.72
C VAL A 266 3.04 -10.20 11.19
N ILE A 267 2.20 -9.46 10.47
CA ILE A 267 0.96 -9.95 9.87
C ILE A 267 1.13 -9.90 8.36
N VAL A 268 1.04 -11.05 7.74
CA VAL A 268 1.06 -11.19 6.28
C VAL A 268 -0.37 -11.30 5.79
N ILE A 269 -0.76 -10.47 4.83
CA ILE A 269 -2.09 -10.53 4.19
C ILE A 269 -1.90 -10.93 2.74
N SER A 270 -2.40 -12.10 2.39
CA SER A 270 -2.31 -12.67 1.05
C SER A 270 -3.68 -13.12 0.55
N GLY A 271 -3.84 -13.24 -0.76
CA GLY A 271 -4.96 -13.94 -1.36
C GLY A 271 -4.68 -15.44 -1.51
N ASP A 272 -5.73 -16.21 -1.72
CA ASP A 272 -5.67 -17.64 -1.99
C ASP A 272 -4.81 -18.01 -3.22
N GLY A 273 -4.82 -17.18 -4.25
CA GLY A 273 -3.94 -17.34 -5.41
C GLY A 273 -2.49 -16.92 -5.14
N GLY A 274 -2.27 -15.81 -4.41
CA GLY A 274 -0.94 -15.27 -4.13
C GLY A 274 -0.11 -16.17 -3.24
N VAL A 275 -0.71 -16.67 -2.15
CA VAL A 275 -0.01 -17.51 -1.18
C VAL A 275 0.53 -18.80 -1.79
N GLN A 276 -0.13 -19.35 -2.80
CA GLN A 276 0.30 -20.60 -3.47
C GLN A 276 1.60 -20.45 -4.28
N MET A 277 2.00 -19.20 -4.60
CA MET A 277 3.22 -18.97 -5.39
C MET A 277 4.50 -19.31 -4.61
N ASN A 278 4.50 -19.14 -3.29
CA ASN A 278 5.65 -19.38 -2.41
C ASN A 278 5.25 -20.03 -1.08
N ILE A 279 4.23 -20.90 -1.09
CA ILE A 279 3.71 -21.55 0.11
C ILE A 279 4.75 -22.43 0.82
N GLN A 280 5.75 -22.94 0.08
CA GLN A 280 6.87 -23.76 0.61
C GLN A 280 7.70 -22.99 1.65
N GLU A 281 7.66 -21.68 1.67
CA GLU A 281 8.36 -20.87 2.67
C GLU A 281 7.77 -21.00 4.09
N LEU A 282 6.62 -21.67 4.24
CA LEU A 282 6.16 -22.11 5.56
C LEU A 282 7.19 -23.00 6.23
N ALA A 283 7.96 -23.81 5.46
CA ALA A 283 9.05 -24.61 6.01
C ALA A 283 10.13 -23.73 6.65
N THR A 284 10.54 -22.65 5.98
CA THR A 284 11.49 -21.68 6.51
C THR A 284 10.98 -21.04 7.80
N ALA A 285 9.72 -20.59 7.82
CA ALA A 285 9.13 -19.98 8.99
C ALA A 285 9.04 -20.92 10.19
N VAL A 286 8.75 -22.20 9.96
CA VAL A 286 8.69 -23.23 11.02
C VAL A 286 10.08 -23.59 11.52
N LEU A 287 11.05 -23.79 10.61
CA LEU A 287 12.42 -24.18 10.98
C LEU A 287 13.13 -23.09 11.79
N GLU A 288 12.87 -21.82 11.45
CA GLU A 288 13.44 -20.66 12.13
C GLU A 288 12.60 -20.19 13.34
N GLU A 289 11.58 -20.94 13.74
CA GLU A 289 10.67 -20.64 14.85
C GLU A 289 10.08 -19.22 14.79
N LEU A 290 9.64 -18.78 13.58
CA LEU A 290 9.14 -17.43 13.35
C LEU A 290 7.60 -17.35 13.51
N PRO A 291 7.08 -16.70 14.56
CA PRO A 291 5.65 -16.53 14.77
C PRO A 291 5.06 -15.42 13.88
N VAL A 292 4.99 -15.71 12.58
CA VAL A 292 4.31 -14.88 11.59
C VAL A 292 2.84 -15.27 11.53
N ILE A 293 1.94 -14.30 11.48
CA ILE A 293 0.51 -14.54 11.27
C ILE A 293 0.21 -14.34 9.79
N LEU A 294 -0.09 -15.44 9.09
CA LEU A 294 -0.46 -15.42 7.68
C LEU A 294 -1.99 -15.44 7.53
N CYS A 295 -2.56 -14.30 7.15
CA CYS A 295 -3.98 -14.13 6.86
C CYS A 295 -4.23 -14.38 5.36
N ILE A 296 -4.96 -15.42 5.02
CA ILE A 296 -5.35 -15.74 3.65
C ILE A 296 -6.78 -15.27 3.42
N PHE A 297 -6.97 -14.25 2.58
CA PHE A 297 -8.28 -13.79 2.12
C PHE A 297 -8.69 -14.68 0.96
N ASN A 298 -9.48 -15.71 1.27
CA ASN A 298 -9.92 -16.71 0.31
C ASN A 298 -11.30 -16.33 -0.26
N ASN A 299 -11.31 -15.88 -1.51
CA ASN A 299 -12.52 -15.65 -2.30
C ASN A 299 -12.64 -16.64 -3.47
N GLU A 300 -11.72 -17.60 -3.57
CA GLU A 300 -11.64 -18.63 -4.62
C GLU A 300 -11.45 -18.08 -6.04
N TYR A 301 -10.91 -16.85 -6.14
CA TYR A 301 -10.65 -16.18 -7.42
C TYR A 301 -9.34 -15.41 -7.41
N LEU A 302 -8.75 -15.20 -8.59
CA LEU A 302 -7.81 -14.12 -8.84
C LEU A 302 -8.60 -12.81 -8.88
N GLY A 303 -8.94 -12.31 -7.68
CA GLY A 303 -9.98 -11.31 -7.46
C GLY A 303 -9.78 -10.01 -8.23
N MET A 304 -8.55 -9.47 -8.29
CA MET A 304 -8.27 -8.22 -9.02
C MET A 304 -8.49 -8.39 -10.53
N VAL A 305 -8.05 -9.51 -11.11
CA VAL A 305 -8.28 -9.80 -12.54
C VAL A 305 -9.77 -9.99 -12.82
N ARG A 306 -10.48 -10.71 -11.94
CA ARG A 306 -11.92 -10.90 -12.02
C ARG A 306 -12.68 -9.56 -11.95
N GLN A 307 -12.26 -8.64 -11.06
CA GLN A 307 -12.83 -7.29 -10.97
C GLN A 307 -12.71 -6.53 -12.28
N TRP A 308 -11.53 -6.56 -12.92
CA TRP A 308 -11.32 -5.95 -14.23
C TRP A 308 -12.21 -6.56 -15.31
N GLN A 309 -12.33 -7.89 -15.33
CA GLN A 309 -13.22 -8.60 -16.28
C GLN A 309 -14.69 -8.22 -16.06
N LYS A 310 -15.11 -8.05 -14.81
CA LYS A 310 -16.47 -7.61 -14.48
C LYS A 310 -16.74 -6.19 -14.94
N LEU A 311 -15.84 -5.26 -14.66
CA LEU A 311 -16.05 -3.83 -14.90
C LEU A 311 -15.84 -3.43 -16.38
N PHE A 312 -14.83 -4.01 -17.04
CA PHE A 312 -14.37 -3.50 -18.34
C PHE A 312 -14.49 -4.49 -19.50
N TYR A 313 -14.77 -5.76 -19.24
CA TYR A 313 -14.81 -6.81 -20.24
C TYR A 313 -16.14 -7.56 -20.29
N GLY A 314 -17.25 -6.92 -19.90
CA GLY A 314 -18.60 -7.47 -20.00
C GLY A 314 -18.80 -8.77 -19.22
N LYS A 315 -18.13 -8.92 -18.06
CA LYS A 315 -18.17 -10.13 -17.22
C LYS A 315 -17.67 -11.40 -17.94
N ARG A 316 -16.78 -11.26 -18.91
CA ARG A 316 -16.15 -12.40 -19.59
C ARG A 316 -15.03 -12.98 -18.71
N TYR A 317 -15.44 -13.71 -17.70
CA TYR A 317 -14.52 -14.35 -16.75
C TYR A 317 -13.73 -15.46 -17.42
N ALA A 318 -12.41 -15.30 -17.48
CA ALA A 318 -11.51 -16.28 -18.07
C ALA A 318 -10.29 -16.47 -17.16
N MET A 319 -10.02 -17.71 -16.79
CA MET A 319 -8.83 -18.15 -16.05
C MET A 319 -8.62 -17.46 -14.69
N THR A 320 -9.70 -17.00 -14.05
CA THR A 320 -9.65 -16.34 -12.74
C THR A 320 -10.28 -17.14 -11.62
N ASN A 321 -11.01 -18.21 -11.95
CA ASN A 321 -11.69 -19.07 -10.99
C ASN A 321 -10.71 -20.11 -10.45
N LEU A 322 -10.56 -20.17 -9.14
CA LEU A 322 -9.76 -21.15 -8.41
C LEU A 322 -10.62 -22.27 -7.80
N ARG A 323 -11.88 -22.37 -8.17
CA ARG A 323 -12.78 -23.47 -7.77
C ARG A 323 -12.59 -24.69 -8.67
N ALA A 324 -12.81 -25.88 -8.12
CA ALA A 324 -12.86 -27.10 -8.91
C ALA A 324 -14.01 -27.03 -9.96
N GLY A 325 -13.79 -27.65 -11.08
CA GLY A 325 -14.80 -27.71 -12.14
C GLY A 325 -14.90 -26.47 -13.04
N ALA A 326 -13.94 -25.52 -12.93
CA ALA A 326 -13.85 -24.40 -13.85
C ALA A 326 -13.78 -24.82 -15.32
N LEU A 327 -13.17 -25.97 -15.60
CA LEU A 327 -13.05 -26.59 -16.92
C LEU A 327 -13.99 -27.77 -17.11
N SER A 328 -14.61 -28.31 -16.04
CA SER A 328 -15.57 -29.38 -16.14
C SER A 328 -16.97 -28.82 -16.42
N ARG A 329 -17.74 -29.53 -17.22
CA ARG A 329 -19.14 -29.19 -17.45
C ARG A 329 -19.87 -29.30 -16.12
N ARG A 330 -20.43 -28.22 -15.64
CA ARG A 330 -21.27 -28.22 -14.44
C ARG A 330 -22.46 -29.15 -14.70
N THR A 331 -22.58 -30.19 -13.91
CA THR A 331 -23.78 -31.01 -13.85
C THR A 331 -24.62 -30.47 -12.68
N GLU A 332 -25.86 -30.12 -12.96
CA GLU A 332 -26.81 -29.61 -11.97
C GLU A 332 -26.94 -30.62 -10.82
N GLY A 333 -26.79 -30.17 -9.57
CA GLY A 333 -26.90 -31.01 -8.38
C GLY A 333 -25.60 -31.66 -7.91
N MET A 334 -24.44 -31.43 -8.56
CA MET A 334 -23.13 -31.88 -8.03
C MET A 334 -22.54 -30.84 -7.09
N GLU A 335 -22.15 -31.30 -5.88
CA GLU A 335 -21.18 -30.56 -5.06
C GLU A 335 -19.78 -30.69 -5.69
N TYR A 336 -19.22 -29.56 -6.08
CA TYR A 336 -17.84 -29.55 -6.59
C TYR A 336 -16.88 -29.36 -5.42
N PRO A 337 -15.86 -30.22 -5.29
CA PRO A 337 -14.82 -30.01 -4.30
C PRO A 337 -14.13 -28.67 -4.58
N GLN A 338 -13.78 -27.95 -3.54
CA GLN A 338 -13.01 -26.72 -3.66
C GLN A 338 -11.67 -27.04 -4.33
N TYR A 339 -11.31 -26.27 -5.33
CA TYR A 339 -10.02 -26.44 -6.01
C TYR A 339 -8.87 -25.83 -5.21
N THR A 340 -9.13 -24.73 -4.48
CA THR A 340 -8.13 -24.20 -3.57
C THR A 340 -7.72 -25.26 -2.58
N PRO A 341 -6.41 -25.39 -2.29
CA PRO A 341 -5.96 -26.33 -1.26
C PRO A 341 -6.71 -26.11 0.05
N ASP A 342 -6.88 -27.15 0.82
CA ASP A 342 -7.25 -27.00 2.22
C ASP A 342 -6.07 -26.35 2.95
N PHE A 343 -6.08 -25.04 3.09
CA PHE A 343 -4.97 -24.27 3.68
C PHE A 343 -4.73 -24.62 5.14
N ILE A 344 -5.74 -25.14 5.84
CA ILE A 344 -5.58 -25.58 7.23
C ILE A 344 -4.76 -26.88 7.30
N ARG A 345 -5.15 -27.90 6.55
CA ARG A 345 -4.39 -29.16 6.47
C ARG A 345 -2.99 -28.95 5.91
N LEU A 346 -2.86 -28.00 4.96
CA LEU A 346 -1.58 -27.63 4.40
C LEU A 346 -0.68 -26.99 5.47
N ALA A 347 -1.19 -26.05 6.26
CA ALA A 347 -0.46 -25.45 7.38
C ALA A 347 -0.02 -26.52 8.39
N GLU A 348 -0.92 -27.42 8.78
CA GLU A 348 -0.64 -28.53 9.69
C GLU A 348 0.43 -29.47 9.14
N SER A 349 0.43 -29.75 7.83
CA SER A 349 1.45 -30.60 7.19
C SER A 349 2.86 -30.00 7.28
N TYR A 350 2.96 -28.66 7.34
CA TYR A 350 4.20 -27.93 7.63
C TYR A 350 4.47 -27.76 9.14
N ARG A 351 3.62 -28.28 10.03
CA ARG A 351 3.66 -28.05 11.48
C ARG A 351 3.40 -26.60 11.89
N ALA A 352 2.78 -25.82 11.04
CA ALA A 352 2.20 -24.53 11.37
C ALA A 352 0.80 -24.72 11.97
N LYS A 353 0.31 -23.73 12.68
CA LYS A 353 -1.06 -23.75 13.19
C LYS A 353 -2.01 -23.25 12.09
N GLY A 354 -3.13 -23.97 11.88
CA GLY A 354 -4.19 -23.58 10.94
C GLY A 354 -5.47 -23.20 11.67
N ILE A 355 -6.12 -22.11 11.25
CA ILE A 355 -7.42 -21.65 11.76
C ILE A 355 -8.27 -21.21 10.57
N ARG A 356 -9.52 -21.70 10.47
CA ARG A 356 -10.48 -21.23 9.45
C ARG A 356 -11.53 -20.36 10.11
N VAL A 357 -11.79 -19.20 9.51
CA VAL A 357 -12.77 -18.22 9.94
C VAL A 357 -13.79 -18.03 8.83
N THR A 358 -15.07 -18.23 9.16
CA THR A 358 -16.19 -18.12 8.21
C THR A 358 -17.19 -17.08 8.61
N LYS A 359 -17.11 -16.61 9.86
CA LYS A 359 -18.05 -15.63 10.45
C LYS A 359 -17.29 -14.50 11.12
N LYS A 360 -17.91 -13.34 11.15
CA LYS A 360 -17.34 -12.13 11.76
C LYS A 360 -17.00 -12.30 13.25
N GLU A 361 -17.86 -12.99 13.97
CA GLU A 361 -17.71 -13.19 15.42
C GLU A 361 -16.51 -14.07 15.78
N GLU A 362 -15.94 -14.79 14.81
CA GLU A 362 -14.80 -15.68 15.01
C GLU A 362 -13.45 -14.95 14.85
N ILE A 363 -13.44 -13.75 14.23
CA ILE A 363 -12.20 -13.04 13.87
C ILE A 363 -11.34 -12.76 15.11
N ALA A 364 -11.94 -12.14 16.13
CA ALA A 364 -11.22 -11.75 17.35
C ALA A 364 -10.59 -12.98 18.05
N ALA A 365 -11.34 -14.07 18.18
CA ALA A 365 -10.87 -15.29 18.80
C ALA A 365 -9.72 -15.94 18.01
N ALA A 366 -9.77 -15.90 16.67
CA ALA A 366 -8.72 -16.43 15.81
C ALA A 366 -7.39 -15.67 16.01
N PHE A 367 -7.42 -14.36 16.12
CA PHE A 367 -6.23 -13.55 16.38
C PHE A 367 -5.71 -13.76 17.81
N GLU A 368 -6.57 -13.84 18.82
CA GLU A 368 -6.15 -14.18 20.18
C GLU A 368 -5.47 -15.56 20.26
N GLU A 369 -5.96 -16.51 19.47
CA GLU A 369 -5.34 -17.83 19.40
C GLU A 369 -4.02 -17.82 18.63
N ALA A 370 -3.88 -16.96 17.60
CA ALA A 370 -2.61 -16.76 16.89
C ALA A 370 -1.54 -16.14 17.79
N LYS A 371 -1.88 -15.20 18.64
CA LYS A 371 -0.94 -14.57 19.61
C LYS A 371 -0.31 -15.57 20.59
N LYS A 372 -1.01 -16.66 20.91
CA LYS A 372 -0.49 -17.71 21.80
C LYS A 372 0.60 -18.55 21.14
N ASN A 373 0.65 -18.60 19.82
CA ASN A 373 1.64 -19.35 19.07
C ASN A 373 2.91 -18.51 18.86
N THR A 374 3.86 -18.64 19.76
CA THR A 374 5.08 -17.83 19.81
C THR A 374 6.30 -18.46 19.13
N LYS A 375 6.18 -19.71 18.62
CA LYS A 375 7.31 -20.48 18.08
C LYS A 375 7.11 -20.97 16.64
N ALA A 376 5.96 -20.76 16.06
CA ALA A 376 5.66 -21.22 14.71
C ALA A 376 4.70 -20.26 14.01
N PRO A 377 4.62 -20.25 12.69
CA PRO A 377 3.64 -19.46 11.99
C PRO A 377 2.21 -19.95 12.28
N THR A 378 1.26 -19.01 12.27
CA THR A 378 -0.17 -19.31 12.30
C THR A 378 -0.79 -18.87 10.98
N VAL A 379 -1.44 -19.80 10.30
CA VAL A 379 -2.21 -19.55 9.08
C VAL A 379 -3.67 -19.37 9.45
N ILE A 380 -4.25 -18.21 9.16
CA ILE A 380 -5.67 -17.96 9.35
C ILE A 380 -6.30 -17.78 7.97
N GLU A 381 -7.16 -18.70 7.60
CA GLU A 381 -7.93 -18.63 6.36
C GLU A 381 -9.28 -17.97 6.63
N PHE A 382 -9.50 -16.82 6.00
CA PHE A 382 -10.74 -16.08 6.03
C PHE A 382 -11.52 -16.32 4.75
N ILE A 383 -12.70 -16.93 4.84
CA ILE A 383 -13.61 -17.15 3.70
C ILE A 383 -14.41 -15.86 3.48
N ILE A 384 -13.99 -15.08 2.51
CA ILE A 384 -14.58 -13.76 2.21
C ILE A 384 -15.52 -13.81 1.01
N ASP A 385 -16.34 -12.75 0.85
CA ASP A 385 -17.26 -12.63 -0.27
C ASP A 385 -16.52 -12.65 -1.62
N PRO A 386 -16.82 -13.58 -2.54
CA PRO A 386 -16.22 -13.62 -3.86
C PRO A 386 -16.64 -12.43 -4.76
N GLU A 387 -17.72 -11.73 -4.44
CA GLU A 387 -18.20 -10.56 -5.20
C GLU A 387 -17.64 -9.24 -4.66
N GLU A 388 -16.86 -9.28 -3.57
CA GLU A 388 -16.23 -8.08 -3.02
C GLU A 388 -15.25 -7.45 -4.01
N MET A 389 -15.31 -6.13 -4.12
CA MET A 389 -14.47 -5.36 -5.03
C MET A 389 -13.85 -4.16 -4.35
N VAL A 390 -12.71 -3.74 -4.87
CA VAL A 390 -12.00 -2.56 -4.36
C VAL A 390 -12.56 -1.30 -5.03
N TYR A 391 -13.16 -0.44 -4.25
CA TYR A 391 -13.63 0.88 -4.65
C TYR A 391 -13.03 1.98 -3.77
N PRO A 392 -12.87 3.21 -4.29
CA PRO A 392 -13.06 3.64 -5.67
C PRO A 392 -12.14 2.93 -6.66
N MET A 393 -12.50 2.96 -7.96
CA MET A 393 -11.63 2.51 -9.03
C MET A 393 -11.71 3.46 -10.23
N ILE A 394 -10.56 3.91 -10.73
CA ILE A 394 -10.47 4.69 -11.96
C ILE A 394 -10.29 3.71 -13.12
N LYS A 395 -11.08 3.89 -14.19
CA LYS A 395 -10.92 3.09 -15.41
C LYS A 395 -9.56 3.37 -16.07
N PRO A 396 -8.98 2.42 -16.79
CA PRO A 396 -7.75 2.65 -17.57
C PRO A 396 -7.87 3.86 -18.49
N GLY A 397 -6.90 4.77 -18.42
CA GLY A 397 -6.90 6.01 -19.21
C GLY A 397 -7.91 7.06 -18.76
N GLY A 398 -8.60 6.87 -17.63
CA GLY A 398 -9.46 7.87 -17.00
C GLY A 398 -8.68 8.92 -16.23
N THR A 399 -9.35 10.01 -15.87
CA THR A 399 -8.85 11.06 -14.99
C THR A 399 -9.02 10.67 -13.53
N LEU A 400 -8.40 11.42 -12.62
CA LEU A 400 -8.61 11.22 -11.17
C LEU A 400 -10.06 11.49 -10.73
N GLU A 401 -10.86 12.18 -11.55
CA GLU A 401 -12.27 12.49 -11.29
C GLU A 401 -13.21 11.39 -11.82
N ASP A 402 -12.74 10.54 -12.76
CA ASP A 402 -13.52 9.44 -13.35
C ASP A 402 -13.58 8.20 -12.44
N MET A 403 -13.91 8.40 -11.16
CA MET A 403 -13.97 7.31 -10.19
C MET A 403 -15.28 6.54 -10.26
N ILE A 404 -15.18 5.22 -10.39
CA ILE A 404 -16.28 4.28 -10.14
C ILE A 404 -16.34 4.09 -8.63
N MET A 405 -17.42 4.54 -8.01
CA MET A 405 -17.57 4.52 -6.54
C MET A 405 -18.21 3.22 -6.03
N ASP A 406 -19.08 2.63 -6.85
CA ASP A 406 -19.76 1.35 -6.60
C ASP A 406 -20.34 0.79 -7.91
N CYS A 407 -20.87 -0.45 -7.90
CA CYS A 407 -21.57 -1.08 -9.03
C CYS A 407 -22.86 -1.75 -8.55
#